data_df255d3a0334cc717398a9be69ddd66c
#
_entry.id   df255d3a0334cc717398a9be69ddd66c
#
_cell.length_a   1.000
_cell.length_b   1.000
_cell.length_c   1.000
_cell.angle_alpha   90.00
_cell.angle_beta   90.00
_cell.angle_gamma   90.00
#
_symmetry.space_group_name_H-M   'P 1'
#
loop_
_entity.id
_entity.type
_entity.pdbx_description
1 polymer ?
#
loop_
_entity_poly.entity_id
_entity_poly.type
_entity_poly.pdbx_seq_one_letter_code
_entity_poly.pdbx_strand_id
1 'polypeptide(L)'
;MTQNQNQNNRYENKLDQPEKIKIKEVIVVEGRDDTQAVNRAVDGLTIETHGFGIRRETWELIAKAYEEKGIIIFTDPDHAGEEIRRKLTEKFPNAKQAYLSRVY
;
A
#
# COMPACT_ATOMS: atom_id res chain seq x y z
N MET A 1 8.75 11.38 -36.28
CA MET A 1 7.33 11.17 -36.14
C MET A 1 6.95 10.85 -34.72
N THR A 2 6.14 11.69 -34.17
CA THR A 2 5.74 11.57 -32.76
C THR A 2 4.98 10.27 -32.48
N GLN A 3 4.13 9.87 -33.42
CA GLN A 3 3.34 8.68 -33.24
C GLN A 3 4.18 7.41 -33.16
N ASN A 4 5.21 7.34 -33.98
CA ASN A 4 6.11 6.19 -33.98
C ASN A 4 6.88 6.10 -32.66
N GLN A 5 7.31 7.24 -32.15
CA GLN A 5 8.00 7.28 -30.88
C GLN A 5 7.10 6.83 -29.74
N ASN A 6 5.83 7.27 -29.74
CA ASN A 6 4.88 6.86 -28.75
C ASN A 6 4.61 5.37 -28.78
N GLN A 7 4.51 4.80 -29.98
CA GLN A 7 4.30 3.37 -30.11
C GLN A 7 5.51 2.58 -29.61
N ASN A 8 6.71 3.06 -29.93
CA ASN A 8 7.93 2.40 -29.47
C ASN A 8 8.03 2.43 -27.95
N ASN A 9 7.75 3.58 -27.33
CA ASN A 9 7.78 3.71 -25.89
C ASN A 9 6.76 2.80 -25.22
N ARG A 10 5.58 2.73 -25.78
CA ARG A 10 4.53 1.87 -25.25
C ARG A 10 4.91 0.41 -25.32
N TYR A 11 5.52 0.02 -26.40
CA TYR A 11 5.95 -1.34 -26.62
C TYR A 11 7.09 -1.73 -25.68
N GLU A 12 8.04 -0.84 -25.51
CA GLU A 12 9.16 -1.04 -24.59
C GLU A 12 8.68 -1.20 -23.16
N ASN A 13 7.72 -0.38 -22.74
CA ASN A 13 7.17 -0.47 -21.40
C ASN A 13 6.53 -1.84 -21.13
N LYS A 14 5.85 -2.38 -22.11
CA LYS A 14 5.25 -3.70 -21.97
C LYS A 14 6.27 -4.81 -21.82
N LEU A 15 7.41 -4.65 -22.47
CA LEU A 15 8.48 -5.63 -22.42
C LEU A 15 9.32 -5.51 -21.16
N ASP A 16 9.56 -4.26 -20.72
CA ASP A 16 10.45 -3.97 -19.61
C ASP A 16 9.76 -3.94 -18.27
N GLN A 17 8.46 -3.66 -18.25
CA GLN A 17 7.69 -3.51 -17.04
C GLN A 17 6.50 -4.45 -17.07
N PRO A 18 6.61 -5.60 -16.41
CA PRO A 18 5.49 -6.53 -16.35
C PRO A 18 4.29 -5.86 -15.69
N GLU A 19 3.12 -6.32 -16.05
CA GLU A 19 1.89 -5.82 -15.45
C GLU A 19 1.92 -6.04 -13.94
N LYS A 20 1.45 -5.04 -13.23
CA LYS A 20 1.37 -5.13 -11.78
C LYS A 20 0.22 -6.04 -11.38
N ILE A 21 0.43 -6.77 -10.31
CA ILE A 21 -0.60 -7.61 -9.71
C ILE A 21 -1.62 -6.69 -9.04
N LYS A 22 -2.89 -6.95 -9.32
CA LYS A 22 -3.98 -6.22 -8.67
C LYS A 22 -4.22 -6.78 -7.28
N ILE A 23 -4.29 -5.88 -6.31
CA ILE A 23 -4.57 -6.23 -4.91
C ILE A 23 -5.96 -5.71 -4.57
N LYS A 24 -6.83 -6.62 -4.15
CA LYS A 24 -8.22 -6.28 -3.81
C LYS A 24 -8.31 -5.52 -2.51
N GLU A 25 -7.55 -5.91 -1.52
CA GLU A 25 -7.53 -5.29 -0.21
C GLU A 25 -6.93 -3.90 -0.28
N VAL A 26 -7.33 -3.04 0.65
CA VAL A 26 -6.73 -1.72 0.80
C VAL A 26 -5.49 -1.86 1.68
N ILE A 27 -4.39 -1.26 1.27
CA ILE A 27 -3.11 -1.38 1.96
C ILE A 27 -2.94 -0.19 2.88
N VAL A 28 -2.81 -0.45 4.17
CA VAL A 28 -2.64 0.60 5.19
C VAL A 28 -1.15 0.78 5.45
N VAL A 29 -0.67 1.99 5.20
CA VAL A 29 0.75 2.36 5.30
C VAL A 29 0.89 3.59 6.18
N GLU A 30 2.14 3.97 6.47
CA GLU A 30 2.39 5.12 7.35
C GLU A 30 2.32 6.45 6.61
N GLY A 31 2.94 6.55 5.44
CA GLY A 31 3.06 7.80 4.75
C GLY A 31 3.15 7.70 3.24
N ARG A 32 3.39 8.85 2.63
CA ARG A 32 3.38 9.01 1.18
C ARG A 32 4.47 8.20 0.48
N ASP A 33 5.64 8.10 1.08
CA ASP A 33 6.75 7.34 0.49
C ASP A 33 6.37 5.86 0.38
N ASP A 34 5.65 5.36 1.39
CA ASP A 34 5.18 3.97 1.37
C ASP A 34 4.15 3.76 0.27
N THR A 35 3.24 4.72 0.11
CA THR A 35 2.25 4.66 -0.97
C THR A 35 2.94 4.61 -2.32
N GLN A 36 3.96 5.42 -2.53
CA GLN A 36 4.70 5.41 -3.79
C GLN A 36 5.41 4.09 -4.01
N ALA A 37 6.00 3.53 -2.96
CA ALA A 37 6.68 2.23 -3.05
C ALA A 37 5.69 1.12 -3.40
N VAL A 38 4.52 1.12 -2.76
CA VAL A 38 3.46 0.15 -3.06
C VAL A 38 3.01 0.27 -4.50
N ASN A 39 2.78 1.50 -4.96
CA ASN A 39 2.29 1.75 -6.33
C ASN A 39 3.29 1.33 -7.40
N ARG A 40 4.58 1.33 -7.08
CA ARG A 40 5.57 0.81 -8.01
C ARG A 40 5.51 -0.72 -8.13
N ALA A 41 5.07 -1.39 -7.08
CA ALA A 41 5.10 -2.84 -7.01
C ALA A 41 3.78 -3.51 -7.40
N VAL A 42 2.66 -2.92 -7.00
CA VAL A 42 1.34 -3.52 -7.22
C VAL A 42 0.31 -2.45 -7.61
N ASP A 43 -0.81 -2.92 -8.13
CA ASP A 43 -1.97 -2.08 -8.41
C ASP A 43 -2.94 -2.24 -7.26
N GLY A 44 -2.92 -1.29 -6.33
CA GLY A 44 -3.77 -1.31 -5.16
C GLY A 44 -3.95 0.07 -4.57
N LEU A 45 -4.96 0.21 -3.73
CA LEU A 45 -5.25 1.45 -3.04
C LEU A 45 -4.56 1.47 -1.68
N THR A 46 -4.13 2.65 -1.26
CA THR A 46 -3.50 2.81 0.06
C THR A 46 -4.29 3.78 0.92
N ILE A 47 -4.17 3.61 2.22
CA ILE A 47 -4.59 4.59 3.22
C ILE A 47 -3.37 4.89 4.09
N GLU A 48 -3.07 6.17 4.28
CA GLU A 48 -1.90 6.62 5.04
C GLU A 48 -2.33 7.03 6.44
N THR A 49 -1.64 6.52 7.45
CA THR A 49 -1.96 6.82 8.85
C THR A 49 -1.32 8.10 9.36
N HIS A 50 -0.22 8.51 8.76
CA HIS A 50 0.52 9.73 9.14
C HIS A 50 1.00 9.72 10.60
N GLY A 51 1.46 8.56 11.07
CA GLY A 51 2.07 8.45 12.38
C GLY A 51 1.13 7.96 13.46
N PHE A 52 1.51 8.18 14.72
CA PHE A 52 0.79 7.64 15.88
C PHE A 52 -0.60 8.21 16.08
N GLY A 53 -0.76 9.48 15.81
CA GLY A 53 -2.02 10.17 16.02
C GLY A 53 -2.95 9.96 14.84
N ILE A 54 -3.39 8.74 14.63
CA ILE A 54 -4.29 8.43 13.53
C ILE A 54 -5.59 9.21 13.74
N ARG A 55 -5.96 10.01 12.77
CA ARG A 55 -7.15 10.84 12.84
C ARG A 55 -8.41 9.98 12.83
N ARG A 56 -9.46 10.50 13.44
CA ARG A 56 -10.76 9.81 13.46
C ARG A 56 -11.25 9.49 12.05
N GLU A 57 -11.13 10.43 11.13
CA GLU A 57 -11.55 10.22 9.74
C GLU A 57 -10.78 9.09 9.09
N THR A 58 -9.49 8.98 9.40
CA THR A 58 -8.66 7.89 8.89
C THR A 58 -9.09 6.55 9.48
N TRP A 59 -9.36 6.50 10.78
CA TRP A 59 -9.89 5.29 11.41
C TRP A 59 -11.19 4.83 10.77
N GLU A 60 -12.09 5.77 10.49
CA GLU A 60 -13.36 5.47 9.86
C GLU A 60 -13.17 4.93 8.43
N LEU A 61 -12.25 5.52 7.70
CA LEU A 61 -11.93 5.09 6.34
C LEU A 61 -11.33 3.68 6.34
N ILE A 62 -10.44 3.40 7.28
CA ILE A 62 -9.84 2.06 7.42
C ILE A 62 -10.93 1.04 7.78
N ALA A 63 -11.82 1.38 8.70
CA ALA A 63 -12.90 0.49 9.11
C ALA A 63 -13.80 0.15 7.94
N LYS A 64 -14.13 1.14 7.13
CA LYS A 64 -14.96 0.92 5.93
C LYS A 64 -14.24 0.01 4.94
N ALA A 65 -12.98 0.26 4.70
CA ALA A 65 -12.18 -0.58 3.80
C ALA A 65 -12.09 -2.01 4.31
N TYR A 66 -11.90 -2.17 5.61
CA TYR A 66 -11.82 -3.46 6.26
C TYR A 66 -13.07 -4.30 6.03
N GLU A 67 -14.24 -3.67 6.17
CA GLU A 67 -15.51 -4.36 5.97
C GLU A 67 -15.79 -4.67 4.50
N GLU A 68 -15.48 -3.74 3.62
CA GLU A 68 -15.84 -3.87 2.20
C GLU A 68 -14.87 -4.69 1.40
N LYS A 69 -13.58 -4.57 1.68
CA LYS A 69 -12.53 -5.15 0.83
C LYS A 69 -11.50 -5.96 1.60
N GLY A 70 -11.42 -5.77 2.90
CA GLY A 70 -10.30 -6.24 3.70
C GLY A 70 -9.14 -5.26 3.63
N ILE A 71 -8.24 -5.36 4.59
CA ILE A 71 -7.05 -4.52 4.61
C ILE A 71 -5.79 -5.35 4.77
N ILE A 72 -4.69 -4.80 4.29
CA ILE A 72 -3.36 -5.33 4.53
C ILE A 72 -2.59 -4.25 5.29
N ILE A 73 -2.09 -4.60 6.46
CA ILE A 73 -1.27 -3.68 7.25
C ILE A 73 0.17 -3.83 6.78
N PHE A 74 0.76 -2.74 6.30
CA PHE A 74 2.11 -2.73 5.78
C PHE A 74 2.86 -1.53 6.32
N THR A 75 3.55 -1.73 7.44
CA THR A 75 4.32 -0.69 8.13
C THR A 75 5.77 -1.11 8.24
N ASP A 76 6.65 -0.11 8.43
CA ASP A 76 8.06 -0.37 8.59
C ASP A 76 8.34 -1.15 9.88
N PRO A 77 9.39 -1.98 9.90
CA PRO A 77 9.74 -2.77 11.08
C PRO A 77 10.53 -1.96 12.11
N ASP A 78 10.19 -0.69 12.28
CA ASP A 78 10.75 0.14 13.33
C ASP A 78 9.75 0.25 14.49
N HIS A 79 10.15 0.93 15.56
CA HIS A 79 9.33 1.04 16.76
C HIS A 79 7.98 1.72 16.46
N ALA A 80 8.01 2.79 15.68
CA ALA A 80 6.79 3.51 15.33
C ALA A 80 5.85 2.66 14.48
N GLY A 81 6.39 1.98 13.49
CA GLY A 81 5.62 1.10 12.63
C GLY A 81 4.99 -0.06 13.38
N GLU A 82 5.72 -0.64 14.32
CA GLU A 82 5.21 -1.73 15.15
C GLU A 82 4.06 -1.28 16.05
N GLU A 83 4.14 -0.06 16.60
CA GLU A 83 3.07 0.49 17.42
C GLU A 83 1.81 0.74 16.60
N ILE A 84 1.96 1.27 15.40
CA ILE A 84 0.83 1.49 14.49
C ILE A 84 0.20 0.15 14.12
N ARG A 85 1.03 -0.83 13.79
CA ARG A 85 0.58 -2.19 13.45
C ARG A 85 -0.20 -2.81 14.60
N ARG A 86 0.30 -2.66 15.82
CA ARG A 86 -0.36 -3.20 17.01
C ARG A 86 -1.76 -2.60 17.18
N LYS A 87 -1.87 -1.28 17.07
CA LYS A 87 -3.16 -0.60 17.19
C LYS A 87 -4.15 -1.05 16.12
N LEU A 88 -3.67 -1.16 14.89
CA LEU A 88 -4.52 -1.60 13.78
C LEU A 88 -4.95 -3.06 13.95
N THR A 89 -4.05 -3.91 14.39
CA THR A 89 -4.35 -5.33 14.58
C THR A 89 -5.35 -5.54 15.72
N GLU A 90 -5.24 -4.76 16.78
CA GLU A 90 -6.21 -4.83 17.87
C GLU A 90 -7.62 -4.49 17.40
N LYS A 91 -7.72 -3.47 16.56
CA LYS A 91 -9.02 -3.01 16.07
C LYS A 91 -9.56 -3.85 14.92
N PHE A 92 -8.66 -4.38 14.11
CA PHE A 92 -9.01 -5.15 12.91
C PHE A 92 -8.27 -6.49 12.93
N PRO A 93 -8.74 -7.44 13.74
CA PRO A 93 -7.99 -8.68 13.96
C PRO A 93 -7.87 -9.59 12.75
N ASN A 94 -8.74 -9.45 11.76
CA ASN A 94 -8.68 -10.25 10.54
C ASN A 94 -7.88 -9.56 9.43
N ALA A 95 -7.25 -8.44 9.72
CA ALA A 95 -6.39 -7.76 8.75
C ALA A 95 -5.22 -8.66 8.37
N LYS A 96 -4.85 -8.61 7.10
CA LYS A 96 -3.64 -9.29 6.65
C LYS A 96 -2.42 -8.48 7.02
N GLN A 97 -1.31 -9.16 7.23
CA GLN A 97 -0.06 -8.55 7.66
C GLN A 97 0.98 -8.71 6.56
N ALA A 98 1.60 -7.61 6.19
CA ALA A 98 2.72 -7.62 5.25
C ALA A 98 3.93 -6.99 5.92
N TYR A 99 5.09 -7.53 5.64
CA TYR A 99 6.33 -7.11 6.26
C TYR A 99 7.36 -6.77 5.19
N LEU A 100 8.10 -5.70 5.43
CA LEU A 100 9.20 -5.34 4.55
C LEU A 100 10.35 -6.28 4.82
N SER A 101 10.79 -7.00 3.78
CA SER A 101 11.94 -7.87 3.89
C SER A 101 13.21 -7.03 3.76
N ARG A 102 14.08 -7.11 4.77
CA ARG A 102 15.38 -6.45 4.71
C ARG A 102 16.41 -7.45 4.26
N VAL A 103 17.05 -7.12 3.14
CA VAL A 103 18.18 -7.91 2.64
C VAL A 103 19.44 -7.11 2.89
N TYR A 104 20.34 -7.68 3.62
CA TYR A 104 21.64 -7.06 3.94
C TYR A 104 22.76 -7.70 3.14
#